data_3bfd74b186455e33f5b94f05c6bf5943
#
_entry.id   3bfd74b186455e33f5b94f05c6bf5943
#
_cell.length_a   1.000
_cell.length_b   1.000
_cell.length_c   1.000
_cell.angle_alpha   90.00
_cell.angle_beta   90.00
_cell.angle_gamma   90.00
#
_symmetry.space_group_name_H-M   'P 1'
#
loop_
_entity.id
_entity.type
_entity.pdbx_description
1 polymer ?
#
loop_
_entity_poly.entity_id
_entity_poly.type
_entity_poly.pdbx_seq_one_letter_code
_entity_poly.pdbx_strand_id
1 'polypeptide(L)'
;MTSDDVSAIEVTDGVRSLHLEWDDPGIAVLGMIQLTRDELVERIRTGELPLPPLAKLLNIEVVDAAPGRMTLRLTPDERHVNFLGVVGGGVVGAVLDVAMWGAVQLSVQDKSMLTTVSMTSNLVRGVSHTQRALEAVAEAVHVGRTTATAESRLVDAAGKVYATATATFVRMGGGNG
;
A
#
# COMPACT_ATOMS: atom_id res chain seq x y z
N MET A 1 -22.86 -8.83 2.73
CA MET A 1 -22.58 -9.01 1.29
C MET A 1 -21.26 -9.73 1.19
N THR A 2 -21.24 -10.89 0.59
CA THR A 2 -20.18 -11.87 0.57
C THR A 2 -18.97 -11.38 -0.24
N SER A 3 -17.76 -11.68 0.24
CA SER A 3 -16.45 -11.31 -0.26
C SER A 3 -16.04 -11.94 -1.61
N ASP A 4 -16.93 -12.03 -2.58
CA ASP A 4 -16.73 -12.80 -3.82
C ASP A 4 -16.48 -11.94 -5.07
N ASP A 5 -16.04 -10.68 -4.92
CA ASP A 5 -15.74 -9.84 -6.08
C ASP A 5 -14.26 -9.40 -6.11
N VAL A 6 -13.39 -10.37 -6.01
CA VAL A 6 -12.02 -10.18 -6.45
C VAL A 6 -12.04 -10.31 -7.97
N SER A 7 -11.78 -9.22 -8.66
CA SER A 7 -11.67 -9.11 -10.11
C SER A 7 -10.91 -10.30 -10.72
N ALA A 8 -11.67 -11.30 -11.19
CA ALA A 8 -11.11 -12.47 -11.82
C ALA A 8 -10.55 -12.09 -13.21
N ILE A 9 -9.37 -12.61 -13.52
CA ILE A 9 -8.80 -12.46 -14.86
C ILE A 9 -9.56 -13.45 -15.77
N GLU A 10 -10.26 -12.90 -16.75
CA GLU A 10 -10.94 -13.69 -17.77
C GLU A 10 -9.99 -14.03 -18.92
N VAL A 11 -10.13 -15.23 -19.48
CA VAL A 11 -9.28 -15.67 -20.61
C VAL A 11 -10.20 -16.07 -21.79
N THR A 12 -10.10 -15.33 -22.89
CA THR A 12 -10.82 -15.61 -24.12
C THR A 12 -9.85 -15.56 -25.29
N ASP A 13 -9.72 -16.65 -26.04
CA ASP A 13 -8.85 -16.77 -27.22
C ASP A 13 -7.39 -16.33 -26.96
N GLY A 14 -6.85 -16.63 -25.78
CA GLY A 14 -5.50 -16.25 -25.38
C GLY A 14 -5.34 -14.80 -24.90
N VAL A 15 -6.39 -13.99 -25.00
CA VAL A 15 -6.45 -12.63 -24.45
C VAL A 15 -6.86 -12.69 -22.97
N ARG A 16 -6.18 -11.91 -22.15
CA ARG A 16 -6.57 -11.71 -20.73
C ARG A 16 -7.29 -10.39 -20.61
N SER A 17 -8.39 -10.39 -19.90
CA SER A 17 -9.15 -9.19 -19.52
C SER A 17 -9.42 -9.17 -18.04
N LEU A 18 -9.53 -7.96 -17.49
CA LEU A 18 -9.77 -7.72 -16.09
C LEU A 18 -10.68 -6.51 -15.95
N HIS A 19 -11.81 -6.68 -15.28
CA HIS A 19 -12.66 -5.58 -14.88
C HIS A 19 -12.27 -5.13 -13.48
N LEU A 20 -11.96 -3.83 -13.33
CA LEU A 20 -11.59 -3.23 -12.04
C LEU A 20 -12.56 -2.10 -11.71
N GLU A 21 -13.09 -2.12 -10.52
CA GLU A 21 -13.90 -1.05 -9.95
C GLU A 21 -13.20 -0.45 -8.73
N TRP A 22 -13.33 0.83 -8.54
CA TRP A 22 -12.83 1.53 -7.36
C TRP A 22 -13.75 2.69 -6.98
N ASP A 23 -13.76 3.03 -5.69
CA ASP A 23 -14.50 4.16 -5.16
C ASP A 23 -13.84 5.49 -5.55
N ASP A 24 -14.63 6.58 -5.53
CA ASP A 24 -14.09 7.93 -5.73
C ASP A 24 -12.95 8.20 -4.72
N PRO A 25 -11.72 8.50 -5.20
CA PRO A 25 -10.60 8.80 -4.31
C PRO A 25 -10.88 9.96 -3.34
N GLY A 26 -11.78 10.86 -3.69
CA GLY A 26 -12.20 11.97 -2.83
C GLY A 26 -12.78 11.51 -1.49
N ILE A 27 -13.38 10.33 -1.43
CA ILE A 27 -13.92 9.75 -0.17
C ILE A 27 -12.80 9.56 0.84
N ALA A 28 -11.68 8.96 0.41
CA ALA A 28 -10.53 8.74 1.28
C ALA A 28 -9.88 10.07 1.71
N VAL A 29 -9.76 11.04 0.80
CA VAL A 29 -9.22 12.37 1.09
C VAL A 29 -10.08 13.09 2.12
N LEU A 30 -11.41 13.09 1.95
CA LEU A 30 -12.34 13.68 2.91
C LEU A 30 -12.25 13.00 4.28
N GLY A 31 -12.12 11.68 4.31
CA GLY A 31 -11.87 10.92 5.55
C GLY A 31 -10.63 11.41 6.28
N MET A 32 -9.51 11.55 5.58
CA MET A 32 -8.25 12.03 6.17
C MET A 32 -8.35 13.47 6.72
N ILE A 33 -9.22 14.32 6.14
CA ILE A 33 -9.41 15.70 6.58
C ILE A 33 -10.41 15.80 7.74
N GLN A 34 -11.49 15.02 7.72
CA GLN A 34 -12.63 15.18 8.64
C GLN A 34 -12.54 14.32 9.88
N LEU A 35 -12.06 13.08 9.75
CA LEU A 35 -12.02 12.11 10.83
C LEU A 35 -10.91 12.44 11.85
N THR A 36 -11.12 12.04 13.09
CA THR A 36 -10.04 11.91 14.05
C THR A 36 -9.09 10.79 13.63
N ARG A 37 -7.89 10.75 14.20
CA ARG A 37 -6.93 9.67 13.89
C ARG A 37 -7.50 8.29 14.23
N ASP A 38 -8.11 8.15 15.38
CA ASP A 38 -8.61 6.86 15.86
C ASP A 38 -9.76 6.37 14.96
N GLU A 39 -10.67 7.26 14.56
CA GLU A 39 -11.71 6.95 13.58
C GLU A 39 -11.13 6.60 12.20
N LEU A 40 -10.10 7.32 11.75
CA LEU A 40 -9.42 7.05 10.48
C LEU A 40 -8.78 5.66 10.48
N VAL A 41 -8.03 5.33 11.53
CA VAL A 41 -7.40 4.02 11.70
C VAL A 41 -8.45 2.92 11.70
N GLU A 42 -9.53 3.09 12.47
CA GLU A 42 -10.58 2.06 12.55
C GLU A 42 -11.29 1.85 11.22
N ARG A 43 -11.65 2.92 10.51
CA ARG A 43 -12.31 2.80 9.20
C ARG A 43 -11.41 2.22 8.11
N ILE A 44 -10.10 2.46 8.17
CA ILE A 44 -9.14 1.80 7.30
C ILE A 44 -9.08 0.30 7.63
N ARG A 45 -9.02 -0.07 8.90
CA ARG A 45 -8.96 -1.47 9.34
C ARG A 45 -10.22 -2.25 9.02
N THR A 46 -11.39 -1.63 9.13
CA THR A 46 -12.69 -2.26 8.83
C THR A 46 -13.03 -2.25 7.33
N GLY A 47 -12.24 -1.54 6.51
CA GLY A 47 -12.52 -1.36 5.08
C GLY A 47 -13.66 -0.38 4.79
N GLU A 48 -14.14 0.36 5.79
CA GLU A 48 -15.17 1.40 5.60
C GLU A 48 -14.62 2.61 4.85
N LEU A 49 -13.32 2.87 4.96
CA LEU A 49 -12.64 3.86 4.16
C LEU A 49 -11.93 3.17 2.99
N PRO A 50 -12.30 3.48 1.74
CA PRO A 50 -11.73 2.81 0.60
C PRO A 50 -10.24 3.12 0.45
N LEU A 51 -9.47 2.12 0.02
CA LEU A 51 -8.10 2.32 -0.42
C LEU A 51 -8.08 3.07 -1.77
N PRO A 52 -6.98 3.76 -2.08
CA PRO A 52 -6.84 4.43 -3.36
C PRO A 52 -6.94 3.44 -4.54
N PRO A 53 -7.33 3.89 -5.76
CA PRO A 53 -7.44 3.02 -6.95
C PRO A 53 -6.21 2.17 -7.23
N LEU A 54 -5.02 2.68 -6.90
CA LEU A 54 -3.76 1.95 -7.00
C LEU A 54 -3.78 0.61 -6.24
N ALA A 55 -4.47 0.56 -5.10
CA ALA A 55 -4.58 -0.68 -4.31
C ALA A 55 -5.31 -1.79 -5.09
N LYS A 56 -6.35 -1.44 -5.85
CA LYS A 56 -7.06 -2.38 -6.73
C LYS A 56 -6.17 -2.86 -7.87
N LEU A 57 -5.41 -1.95 -8.48
CA LEU A 57 -4.44 -2.31 -9.53
C LEU A 57 -3.35 -3.26 -9.02
N LEU A 58 -2.87 -3.05 -7.81
CA LEU A 58 -1.82 -3.86 -7.18
C LEU A 58 -2.35 -5.11 -6.48
N ASN A 59 -3.66 -5.31 -6.42
CA ASN A 59 -4.29 -6.41 -5.67
C ASN A 59 -3.79 -6.48 -4.21
N ILE A 60 -3.86 -5.34 -3.53
CA ILE A 60 -3.47 -5.20 -2.12
C ILE A 60 -4.66 -4.85 -1.24
N GLU A 61 -4.61 -5.34 -0.02
CA GLU A 61 -5.60 -5.08 1.03
C GLU A 61 -4.91 -4.74 2.35
N VAL A 62 -5.61 -4.05 3.25
CA VAL A 62 -5.10 -3.77 4.60
C VAL A 62 -5.27 -5.01 5.47
N VAL A 63 -4.18 -5.43 6.12
CA VAL A 63 -4.17 -6.47 7.15
C VAL A 63 -4.22 -5.86 8.54
N ASP A 64 -3.42 -4.80 8.75
CA ASP A 64 -3.38 -4.05 10.01
C ASP A 64 -2.96 -2.60 9.76
N ALA A 65 -3.49 -1.70 10.59
CA ALA A 65 -3.18 -0.29 10.55
C ALA A 65 -3.18 0.29 11.96
N ALA A 66 -2.15 1.06 12.28
CA ALA A 66 -2.01 1.79 13.53
C ALA A 66 -1.13 3.03 13.32
N PRO A 67 -1.16 4.03 14.20
CA PRO A 67 -0.18 5.11 14.15
C PRO A 67 1.26 4.57 14.14
N GLY A 68 2.02 4.90 13.11
CA GLY A 68 3.39 4.44 12.91
C GLY A 68 3.53 3.06 12.29
N ARG A 69 2.45 2.36 12.00
CA ARG A 69 2.49 1.01 11.39
C ARG A 69 1.40 0.81 10.35
N MET A 70 1.76 0.07 9.30
CA MET A 70 0.84 -0.40 8.28
C MET A 70 1.30 -1.77 7.79
N THR A 71 0.36 -2.70 7.70
CA THR A 71 0.59 -4.00 7.05
C THR A 71 -0.40 -4.15 5.90
N LEU A 72 0.14 -4.31 4.71
CA LEU A 72 -0.63 -4.58 3.49
C LEU A 72 -0.36 -6.00 3.02
N ARG A 73 -1.38 -6.69 2.54
CA ARG A 73 -1.26 -7.98 1.88
C ARG A 73 -1.26 -7.78 0.38
N LEU A 74 -0.21 -8.24 -0.29
CA LEU A 74 -0.14 -8.39 -1.74
C LEU A 74 -0.55 -9.80 -2.12
N THR A 75 -1.57 -9.94 -2.96
CA THR A 75 -1.90 -11.22 -3.62
C THR A 75 -1.38 -11.16 -5.05
N PRO A 76 -0.20 -11.79 -5.34
CA PRO A 76 0.38 -11.75 -6.67
C PRO A 76 -0.49 -12.51 -7.68
N ASP A 77 -0.54 -12.00 -8.91
CA ASP A 77 -1.17 -12.69 -10.03
C ASP A 77 -0.48 -12.33 -11.37
N GLU A 78 -1.01 -12.82 -12.51
CA GLU A 78 -0.35 -12.66 -13.80
C GLU A 78 -0.30 -11.20 -14.30
N ARG A 79 -1.15 -10.29 -13.80
CA ARG A 79 -1.10 -8.85 -14.14
C ARG A 79 0.19 -8.16 -13.68
N HIS A 80 0.86 -8.75 -12.70
CA HIS A 80 2.05 -8.19 -12.07
C HIS A 80 3.36 -8.65 -12.70
N VAL A 81 3.33 -9.62 -13.65
CA VAL A 81 4.56 -10.23 -14.16
C VAL A 81 5.29 -9.34 -15.15
N ASN A 82 6.60 -9.43 -15.11
CA ASN A 82 7.51 -8.86 -16.09
C ASN A 82 7.84 -9.89 -17.19
N PHE A 83 8.70 -9.52 -18.15
CA PHE A 83 9.13 -10.40 -19.24
C PHE A 83 9.85 -11.70 -18.80
N LEU A 84 10.28 -11.77 -17.54
CA LEU A 84 10.91 -12.97 -16.96
C LEU A 84 9.89 -13.91 -16.29
N GLY A 85 8.59 -13.56 -16.29
CA GLY A 85 7.53 -14.36 -15.65
C GLY A 85 7.48 -14.26 -14.13
N VAL A 86 8.17 -13.28 -13.54
CA VAL A 86 8.12 -12.97 -12.10
C VAL A 86 7.48 -11.61 -11.87
N VAL A 87 6.96 -11.38 -10.68
CA VAL A 87 6.39 -10.08 -10.31
C VAL A 87 7.43 -8.98 -10.52
N GLY A 88 7.03 -7.92 -11.22
CA GLY A 88 7.91 -6.81 -11.56
C GLY A 88 8.38 -6.06 -10.30
N GLY A 89 9.65 -5.64 -10.30
CA GLY A 89 10.23 -4.90 -9.17
C GLY A 89 9.51 -3.58 -8.89
N GLY A 90 8.94 -2.94 -9.90
CA GLY A 90 8.11 -1.74 -9.74
C GLY A 90 6.82 -2.01 -8.96
N VAL A 91 6.19 -3.19 -9.13
CA VAL A 91 5.01 -3.61 -8.35
C VAL A 91 5.41 -3.76 -6.88
N VAL A 92 6.50 -4.49 -6.61
CA VAL A 92 7.01 -4.67 -5.23
C VAL A 92 7.34 -3.32 -4.59
N GLY A 93 8.01 -2.43 -5.33
CA GLY A 93 8.33 -1.07 -4.87
C GLY A 93 7.07 -0.27 -4.53
N ALA A 94 6.06 -0.29 -5.39
CA ALA A 94 4.81 0.43 -5.16
C ALA A 94 4.06 -0.08 -3.92
N VAL A 95 4.03 -1.38 -3.67
CA VAL A 95 3.42 -1.96 -2.46
C VAL A 95 4.16 -1.51 -1.20
N LEU A 96 5.48 -1.52 -1.21
CA LEU A 96 6.30 -1.05 -0.10
C LEU A 96 6.11 0.46 0.15
N ASP A 97 6.01 1.27 -0.91
CA ASP A 97 5.75 2.71 -0.81
C ASP A 97 4.40 3.01 -0.17
N VAL A 98 3.32 2.36 -0.64
CA VAL A 98 1.97 2.54 -0.09
C VAL A 98 1.94 2.15 1.39
N ALA A 99 2.62 1.07 1.79
CA ALA A 99 2.68 0.64 3.18
C ALA A 99 3.44 1.68 4.05
N MET A 100 4.60 2.17 3.59
CA MET A 100 5.38 3.18 4.30
C MET A 100 4.63 4.51 4.40
N TRP A 101 3.98 4.93 3.31
CA TRP A 101 3.13 6.12 3.32
C TRP A 101 2.02 5.99 4.36
N GLY A 102 1.32 4.86 4.40
CA GLY A 102 0.28 4.61 5.39
C GLY A 102 0.79 4.70 6.82
N ALA A 103 1.94 4.11 7.13
CA ALA A 103 2.55 4.14 8.45
C ALA A 103 2.85 5.58 8.92
N VAL A 104 3.45 6.42 8.06
CA VAL A 104 3.76 7.81 8.42
C VAL A 104 2.50 8.69 8.41
N GLN A 105 1.59 8.51 7.46
CA GLN A 105 0.37 9.32 7.36
C GLN A 105 -0.54 9.12 8.57
N LEU A 106 -0.70 7.91 9.06
CA LEU A 106 -1.46 7.60 10.27
C LEU A 106 -0.81 8.12 11.55
N SER A 107 0.45 8.54 11.52
CA SER A 107 1.14 9.17 12.65
C SER A 107 0.96 10.69 12.71
N VAL A 108 0.50 11.32 11.63
CA VAL A 108 0.32 12.76 11.56
C VAL A 108 -0.89 13.19 12.38
N GLN A 109 -0.73 14.24 13.22
CA GLN A 109 -1.80 14.71 14.11
C GLN A 109 -2.57 15.92 13.57
N ASP A 110 -1.92 16.73 12.73
CA ASP A 110 -2.41 18.03 12.28
C ASP A 110 -3.11 18.01 10.91
N LYS A 111 -3.54 16.82 10.45
CA LYS A 111 -4.23 16.61 9.17
C LYS A 111 -3.45 17.02 7.92
N SER A 112 -2.15 17.31 8.03
CA SER A 112 -1.33 17.54 6.86
C SER A 112 -1.11 16.23 6.10
N MET A 113 -1.02 16.35 4.77
CA MET A 113 -0.75 15.22 3.88
C MET A 113 0.76 15.07 3.69
N LEU A 114 1.20 13.83 3.55
CA LEU A 114 2.58 13.50 3.23
C LEU A 114 2.69 13.01 1.78
N THR A 115 3.81 13.32 1.13
CA THR A 115 4.16 12.76 -0.17
C THR A 115 5.55 12.19 -0.16
N THR A 116 5.75 11.08 -0.86
CA THR A 116 7.05 10.44 -1.04
C THR A 116 7.95 11.32 -1.91
N VAL A 117 9.16 11.62 -1.45
CA VAL A 117 10.16 12.38 -2.21
C VAL A 117 11.39 11.55 -2.55
N SER A 118 11.63 10.46 -1.82
CA SER A 118 12.74 9.55 -2.08
C SER A 118 12.39 8.17 -1.54
N MET A 119 12.73 7.13 -2.30
CA MET A 119 12.63 5.76 -1.86
C MET A 119 13.80 4.95 -2.42
N THR A 120 14.35 4.08 -1.59
CA THR A 120 15.32 3.07 -1.99
C THR A 120 14.79 1.70 -1.63
N SER A 121 14.77 0.78 -2.59
CA SER A 121 14.33 -0.59 -2.37
C SER A 121 15.39 -1.59 -2.78
N ASN A 122 15.49 -2.71 -2.05
CA ASN A 122 16.36 -3.83 -2.33
C ASN A 122 15.50 -5.08 -2.52
N LEU A 123 15.53 -5.63 -3.74
CA LEU A 123 14.79 -6.84 -4.11
C LEU A 123 15.73 -8.02 -3.92
N VAL A 124 15.54 -8.80 -2.86
CA VAL A 124 16.45 -9.90 -2.49
C VAL A 124 16.00 -11.27 -2.99
N ARG A 125 14.72 -11.39 -3.38
CA ARG A 125 14.14 -12.63 -3.97
C ARG A 125 13.09 -12.29 -5.01
N GLY A 126 13.04 -13.10 -6.08
CA GLY A 126 11.94 -13.07 -7.04
C GLY A 126 10.63 -13.53 -6.39
N VAL A 127 9.54 -12.86 -6.75
CA VAL A 127 8.17 -13.23 -6.34
C VAL A 127 7.50 -13.90 -7.53
N SER A 128 7.03 -15.14 -7.37
CA SER A 128 6.21 -15.80 -8.38
C SER A 128 4.79 -15.25 -8.34
N HIS A 129 4.15 -15.08 -9.50
CA HIS A 129 2.74 -14.69 -9.58
C HIS A 129 1.78 -15.78 -9.05
N THR A 130 2.24 -17.03 -8.93
CA THR A 130 1.49 -18.13 -8.33
C THR A 130 1.79 -18.31 -6.84
N GLN A 131 2.61 -17.45 -6.27
CA GLN A 131 2.95 -17.51 -4.85
C GLN A 131 1.75 -17.14 -4.00
N ARG A 132 1.68 -17.71 -2.80
CA ARG A 132 0.74 -17.25 -1.77
C ARG A 132 0.99 -15.79 -1.45
N ALA A 133 -0.03 -15.13 -0.91
CA ALA A 133 0.04 -13.73 -0.50
C ALA A 133 1.30 -13.44 0.33
N LEU A 134 1.83 -12.25 0.12
CA LEU A 134 2.96 -11.67 0.85
C LEU A 134 2.48 -10.46 1.64
N GLU A 135 3.15 -10.13 2.74
CA GLU A 135 2.82 -8.97 3.54
C GLU A 135 3.93 -7.92 3.46
N ALA A 136 3.54 -6.69 3.13
CA ALA A 136 4.38 -5.51 3.25
C ALA A 136 4.15 -4.92 4.64
N VAL A 137 5.12 -5.11 5.52
CA VAL A 137 5.10 -4.59 6.90
C VAL A 137 5.93 -3.32 6.95
N ALA A 138 5.31 -2.20 7.28
CA ALA A 138 5.95 -0.89 7.33
C ALA A 138 5.87 -0.27 8.71
N GLU A 139 6.95 0.42 9.09
CA GLU A 139 7.08 1.15 10.34
C GLU A 139 7.62 2.56 10.08
N ALA A 140 7.02 3.56 10.73
CA ALA A 140 7.55 4.92 10.74
C ALA A 140 8.79 4.98 11.63
N VAL A 141 9.91 5.40 11.06
CA VAL A 141 11.18 5.59 11.81
C VAL A 141 11.19 6.96 12.48
N HIS A 142 10.70 7.98 11.77
CA HIS A 142 10.62 9.35 12.25
C HIS A 142 9.44 10.08 11.62
N VAL A 143 8.72 10.87 12.42
CA VAL A 143 7.67 11.76 11.93
C VAL A 143 7.88 13.14 12.53
N GLY A 144 8.54 14.01 11.75
CA GLY A 144 8.87 15.37 12.14
C GLY A 144 7.87 16.42 11.64
N ARG A 145 8.21 17.69 11.86
CA ARG A 145 7.38 18.82 11.45
C ARG A 145 7.34 19.03 9.93
N THR A 146 8.40 18.73 9.23
CA THR A 146 8.55 18.95 7.78
C THR A 146 8.74 17.66 7.00
N THR A 147 9.38 16.67 7.59
CA THR A 147 9.72 15.39 6.96
C THR A 147 9.34 14.22 7.85
N ALA A 148 9.10 13.08 7.22
CA ALA A 148 8.98 11.79 7.89
C ALA A 148 9.81 10.75 7.14
N THR A 149 10.22 9.69 7.85
CA THR A 149 10.93 8.55 7.26
C THR A 149 10.28 7.26 7.75
N ALA A 150 10.27 6.26 6.88
CA ALA A 150 9.77 4.92 7.18
C ALA A 150 10.64 3.85 6.55
N GLU A 151 10.52 2.65 7.09
CA GLU A 151 11.07 1.42 6.50
C GLU A 151 9.97 0.40 6.29
N SER A 152 10.18 -0.51 5.34
CA SER A 152 9.25 -1.58 5.04
C SER A 152 9.99 -2.82 4.55
N ARG A 153 9.34 -3.98 4.76
CA ARG A 153 9.80 -5.28 4.25
C ARG A 153 8.64 -6.06 3.69
N LEU A 154 8.87 -6.74 2.56
CA LEU A 154 7.94 -7.69 1.99
C LEU A 154 8.33 -9.09 2.46
N VAL A 155 7.41 -9.79 3.14
CA VAL A 155 7.65 -11.09 3.76
C VAL A 155 6.56 -12.10 3.41
N ASP A 156 6.88 -13.39 3.46
CA ASP A 156 5.88 -14.46 3.43
C ASP A 156 5.42 -14.83 4.86
N ALA A 157 4.46 -15.74 4.94
CA ALA A 157 3.90 -16.22 6.21
C ALA A 157 4.93 -16.89 7.15
N ALA A 158 6.08 -17.31 6.62
CA ALA A 158 7.20 -17.87 7.40
C ALA A 158 8.19 -16.78 7.84
N GLY A 159 7.92 -15.50 7.52
CA GLY A 159 8.81 -14.38 7.82
C GLY A 159 10.02 -14.24 6.88
N LYS A 160 10.06 -14.99 5.78
CA LYS A 160 11.14 -14.91 4.80
C LYS A 160 11.03 -13.62 4.01
N VAL A 161 12.11 -12.82 4.00
CA VAL A 161 12.15 -11.51 3.36
C VAL A 161 12.35 -11.63 1.85
N TYR A 162 11.54 -10.94 1.07
CA TYR A 162 11.61 -10.83 -0.39
C TYR A 162 12.15 -9.48 -0.85
N ALA A 163 11.80 -8.41 -0.14
CA ALA A 163 12.31 -7.07 -0.40
C ALA A 163 12.35 -6.26 0.88
N THR A 164 13.17 -5.21 0.88
CA THR A 164 13.19 -4.16 1.90
C THR A 164 13.19 -2.80 1.23
N ALA A 165 12.66 -1.78 1.90
CA ALA A 165 12.71 -0.41 1.43
C ALA A 165 12.83 0.58 2.59
N THR A 166 13.36 1.75 2.27
CA THR A 166 13.31 2.96 3.11
C THR A 166 12.82 4.12 2.27
N ALA A 167 12.04 5.02 2.86
CA ALA A 167 11.52 6.18 2.16
C ALA A 167 11.55 7.43 3.04
N THR A 168 11.66 8.59 2.37
CA THR A 168 11.51 9.91 2.96
C THR A 168 10.27 10.58 2.37
N PHE A 169 9.49 11.20 3.24
CA PHE A 169 8.26 11.90 2.93
C PHE A 169 8.39 13.36 3.35
N VAL A 170 7.72 14.25 2.64
CA VAL A 170 7.59 15.66 3.02
C VAL A 170 6.12 16.00 3.24
N ARG A 171 5.86 16.89 4.19
CA ARG A 171 4.52 17.42 4.42
C ARG A 171 4.13 18.37 3.31
N MET A 172 2.95 18.14 2.74
CA MET A 172 2.33 19.01 1.75
C MET A 172 1.36 19.95 2.45
N GLY A 173 1.53 21.27 2.25
CA GLY A 173 0.53 22.25 2.63
C GLY A 173 0.29 22.40 4.13
N GLY A 174 1.29 22.87 4.84
CA GLY A 174 1.20 23.56 6.13
C GLY A 174 1.81 24.95 6.01
N GLY A 175 1.65 25.55 4.84
CA GLY A 175 2.12 26.90 4.57
C GLY A 175 1.15 27.94 5.15
N ASN A 176 1.31 28.27 6.43
CA ASN A 176 1.05 29.64 6.87
C ASN A 176 2.40 30.34 6.81
N GLY A 177 2.63 31.11 5.74
CA GLY A 177 3.56 32.21 5.72
C GLY A 177 3.12 33.28 6.70
#